data_f6447f77a5c4f1142e369593640ad0ec
#
_entry.id   f6447f77a5c4f1142e369593640ad0ec
#
_cell.length_a   1.000
_cell.length_b   1.000
_cell.length_c   1.000
_cell.angle_alpha   90.00
_cell.angle_beta   90.00
_cell.angle_gamma   90.00
#
_symmetry.space_group_name_H-M   'P 1'
#
loop_
_entity.id
_entity.type
_entity.pdbx_description
1 polymer ?
#
loop_
_entity_poly.entity_id
_entity_poly.type
_entity_poly.pdbx_seq_one_letter_code
_entity_poly.pdbx_strand_id
1 'polypeptide(L)'
;AQDVQAPARPDVLILPNIAHLSSDVYATFPQGSVLDAVAQLHPTAAVCGTPTDDALELIHAYERTERERYSGPVGWIDGAGNGEFGIALRCGQLENNDRTLRIFAGCGIMPDSLSRSELEETQTKMRPLLEVLNL
;
A
#
# COMPACT_ATOMS: atom_id res chain seq x y z
N ALA A 1 -18.25 11.29 0.73
CA ALA A 1 -18.21 11.31 -0.74
C ALA A 1 -19.63 11.26 -1.31
N GLN A 2 -19.84 11.88 -2.47
CA GLN A 2 -21.09 11.87 -3.23
C GLN A 2 -20.77 11.43 -4.67
N ASP A 3 -21.81 11.02 -5.41
CA ASP A 3 -21.71 10.65 -6.83
C ASP A 3 -20.58 9.65 -7.11
N VAL A 4 -20.51 8.61 -6.29
CA VAL A 4 -19.49 7.57 -6.42
C VAL A 4 -19.76 6.74 -7.68
N GLN A 5 -18.77 6.71 -8.57
CA GLN A 5 -18.78 5.94 -9.80
C GLN A 5 -17.64 4.94 -9.78
N ALA A 6 -17.95 3.67 -9.97
CA ALA A 6 -16.98 2.59 -10.05
C ALA A 6 -17.33 1.65 -11.22
N PRO A 7 -16.34 1.08 -11.90
CA PRO A 7 -16.59 0.09 -12.94
C PRO A 7 -17.18 -1.19 -12.35
N ALA A 8 -18.04 -1.87 -13.10
CA ALA A 8 -18.64 -3.14 -12.68
C ALA A 8 -17.61 -4.30 -12.66
N ARG A 9 -16.50 -4.14 -13.36
CA ARG A 9 -15.37 -5.09 -13.40
C ARG A 9 -14.06 -4.33 -13.43
N PRO A 10 -13.00 -4.86 -12.81
CA PRO A 10 -11.67 -4.26 -12.90
C PRO A 10 -11.10 -4.40 -14.31
N ASP A 11 -10.26 -3.46 -14.68
CA ASP A 11 -9.37 -3.55 -15.83
C ASP A 11 -8.07 -4.29 -15.47
N VAL A 12 -7.29 -4.66 -16.47
CA VAL A 12 -5.98 -5.26 -16.29
C VAL A 12 -4.90 -4.23 -16.61
N LEU A 13 -4.21 -3.76 -15.58
CA LEU A 13 -3.04 -2.92 -15.74
C LEU A 13 -1.81 -3.80 -15.98
N ILE A 14 -1.24 -3.71 -17.19
CA ILE A 14 -0.04 -4.47 -17.57
C ILE A 14 1.19 -3.58 -17.37
N LEU A 15 2.10 -4.05 -16.54
CA LEU A 15 3.44 -3.48 -16.34
C LEU A 15 4.49 -4.44 -16.94
N PRO A 16 5.75 -4.02 -17.14
CA PRO A 16 6.76 -4.84 -17.81
C PRO A 16 6.91 -6.26 -17.25
N ASN A 17 6.77 -6.43 -15.94
CA ASN A 17 7.03 -7.70 -15.26
C ASN A 17 5.83 -8.25 -14.47
N ILE A 18 4.69 -7.55 -14.49
CA ILE A 18 3.54 -7.91 -13.65
C ILE A 18 2.24 -7.35 -14.23
N ALA A 19 1.13 -8.04 -14.00
CA ALA A 19 -0.21 -7.53 -14.28
C ALA A 19 -0.99 -7.37 -12.98
N HIS A 20 -1.75 -6.30 -12.87
CA HIS A 20 -2.62 -6.02 -11.74
C HIS A 20 -4.06 -5.81 -12.19
N LEU A 21 -5.01 -6.21 -11.36
CA LEU A 21 -6.38 -5.73 -11.49
C LEU A 21 -6.46 -4.30 -10.99
N SER A 22 -7.06 -3.42 -11.75
CA SER A 22 -7.22 -1.99 -11.44
C SER A 22 -8.66 -1.55 -11.64
N SER A 23 -9.16 -0.71 -10.75
CA SER A 23 -10.48 -0.10 -10.87
C SER A 23 -10.37 1.38 -10.53
N ASP A 24 -10.68 2.24 -11.51
CA ASP A 24 -10.77 3.66 -11.26
C ASP A 24 -12.12 3.98 -10.62
N VAL A 25 -12.07 4.59 -9.45
CA VAL A 25 -13.25 5.04 -8.72
C VAL A 25 -13.26 6.56 -8.65
N TYR A 26 -14.33 7.16 -9.09
CA TYR A 26 -14.54 8.60 -9.06
C TYR A 26 -15.58 8.95 -8.02
N ALA A 27 -15.36 10.02 -7.28
CA ALA A 27 -16.31 10.52 -6.30
C ALA A 27 -16.18 12.04 -6.14
N THR A 28 -17.26 12.69 -5.75
CA THR A 28 -17.27 14.12 -5.41
C THR A 28 -17.14 14.31 -3.91
N PHE A 29 -16.22 15.16 -3.50
CA PHE A 29 -16.09 15.67 -2.13
C PHE A 29 -16.48 17.15 -2.12
N PRO A 30 -17.73 17.51 -1.77
CA PRO A 30 -18.21 18.88 -1.83
C PRO A 30 -17.46 19.85 -0.90
N GLN A 31 -16.88 19.32 0.17
CA GLN A 31 -16.07 20.05 1.15
C GLN A 31 -14.92 19.17 1.59
N GLY A 32 -13.77 19.77 1.82
CA GLY A 32 -12.58 19.09 2.26
C GLY A 32 -11.45 19.14 1.22
N SER A 33 -10.37 18.49 1.55
CA SER A 33 -9.15 18.38 0.75
C SER A 33 -8.88 16.93 0.39
N VAL A 34 -7.84 16.68 -0.39
CA VAL A 34 -7.35 15.33 -0.64
C VAL A 34 -7.00 14.57 0.65
N LEU A 35 -6.59 15.28 1.73
CA LEU A 35 -6.30 14.64 3.02
C LEU A 35 -7.54 14.06 3.68
N ASP A 36 -8.70 14.69 3.51
CA ASP A 36 -9.97 14.15 4.02
C ASP A 36 -10.36 12.88 3.28
N ALA A 37 -10.09 12.81 1.97
CA ALA A 37 -10.27 11.59 1.18
C ALA A 37 -9.31 10.47 1.64
N VAL A 38 -8.04 10.79 1.84
CA VAL A 38 -7.04 9.85 2.34
C VAL A 38 -7.44 9.31 3.71
N ALA A 39 -7.86 10.17 4.64
CA ALA A 39 -8.27 9.77 5.98
C ALA A 39 -9.48 8.82 5.99
N GLN A 40 -10.38 8.94 5.00
CA GLN A 40 -11.53 8.04 4.88
C GLN A 40 -11.21 6.71 4.19
N LEU A 41 -10.21 6.69 3.31
CA LEU A 41 -9.88 5.52 2.50
C LEU A 41 -8.77 4.66 3.11
N HIS A 42 -7.93 5.23 3.96
CA HIS A 42 -6.80 4.52 4.55
C HIS A 42 -7.13 4.03 5.97
N PRO A 43 -6.69 2.81 6.35
CA PRO A 43 -6.00 1.83 5.53
C PRO A 43 -6.95 1.08 4.59
N THR A 44 -6.49 0.79 3.37
CA THR A 44 -7.26 -0.01 2.42
C THR A 44 -7.11 -1.51 2.70
N ALA A 45 -8.07 -2.31 2.24
CA ALA A 45 -8.00 -3.77 2.34
C ALA A 45 -6.71 -4.35 1.71
N ALA A 46 -6.14 -3.69 0.70
CA ALA A 46 -4.93 -4.13 0.02
C ALA A 46 -3.67 -4.14 0.92
N VAL A 47 -3.64 -3.36 1.99
CA VAL A 47 -2.49 -3.26 2.90
C VAL A 47 -2.80 -3.61 4.34
N CYS A 48 -4.08 -3.68 4.68
CA CYS A 48 -4.52 -4.03 6.02
C CYS A 48 -5.28 -5.36 6.04
N GLY A 49 -6.24 -5.54 5.13
CA GLY A 49 -7.12 -6.71 5.10
C GLY A 49 -8.59 -6.34 5.34
N THR A 50 -9.44 -7.34 5.38
CA THR A 50 -10.88 -7.20 5.60
C THR A 50 -11.39 -8.37 6.45
N PRO A 51 -12.15 -8.13 7.54
CA PRO A 51 -12.54 -6.82 8.12
C PRO A 51 -11.31 -6.03 8.63
N THR A 52 -11.36 -4.71 8.49
CA THR A 52 -10.18 -3.85 8.74
C THR A 52 -9.71 -3.89 10.20
N ASP A 53 -10.61 -3.79 11.16
CA ASP A 53 -10.28 -3.75 12.59
C ASP A 53 -9.66 -5.09 13.04
N ASP A 54 -10.27 -6.22 12.66
CA ASP A 54 -9.75 -7.55 12.98
C ASP A 54 -8.37 -7.78 12.35
N ALA A 55 -8.18 -7.31 11.10
CA ALA A 55 -6.91 -7.42 10.41
C ALA A 55 -5.81 -6.58 11.06
N LEU A 56 -6.13 -5.37 11.53
CA LEU A 56 -5.20 -4.52 12.29
C LEU A 56 -4.75 -5.18 13.60
N GLU A 57 -5.68 -5.77 14.34
CA GLU A 57 -5.34 -6.50 15.57
C GLU A 57 -4.40 -7.67 15.27
N LEU A 58 -4.65 -8.44 14.21
CA LEU A 58 -3.77 -9.54 13.80
C LEU A 58 -2.38 -9.04 13.36
N ILE A 59 -2.31 -7.95 12.59
CA ILE A 59 -1.05 -7.33 12.18
C ILE A 59 -0.24 -6.94 13.42
N HIS A 60 -0.84 -6.23 14.37
CA HIS A 60 -0.17 -5.84 15.61
C HIS A 60 0.26 -7.02 16.47
N ALA A 61 -0.51 -8.11 16.48
CA ALA A 61 -0.20 -9.30 17.26
C ALA A 61 0.94 -10.15 16.67
N TYR A 62 1.05 -10.22 15.35
CA TYR A 62 1.95 -11.16 14.67
C TYR A 62 3.15 -10.52 14.00
N GLU A 63 3.07 -9.27 13.54
CA GLU A 63 4.24 -8.56 13.01
C GLU A 63 5.17 -8.15 14.17
N ARG A 64 6.43 -8.56 14.06
CA ARG A 64 7.45 -8.29 15.10
C ARG A 64 8.16 -6.96 14.91
N THR A 65 7.80 -6.24 13.85
CA THR A 65 8.43 -4.97 13.46
C THR A 65 7.36 -3.91 13.30
N GLU A 66 7.66 -2.71 13.79
CA GLU A 66 6.82 -1.55 13.53
C GLU A 66 6.84 -1.21 12.04
N ARG A 67 5.68 -1.00 11.46
CA ARG A 67 5.54 -0.59 10.06
C ARG A 67 5.98 0.84 9.82
N GLU A 68 5.88 1.70 10.83
CA GLU A 68 6.16 3.14 10.73
C GLU A 68 5.47 3.77 9.53
N ARG A 69 6.24 4.12 8.48
CA ARG A 69 5.70 4.71 7.23
C ARG A 69 5.32 3.66 6.18
N TYR A 70 5.77 2.42 6.34
CA TYR A 70 5.42 1.34 5.44
C TYR A 70 3.91 1.08 5.45
N SER A 71 3.32 0.89 4.28
CA SER A 71 1.88 0.79 4.04
C SER A 71 1.09 2.07 4.30
N GLY A 72 1.72 3.15 4.76
CA GLY A 72 1.08 4.43 4.97
C GLY A 72 0.88 5.22 3.67
N PRO A 73 0.04 6.25 3.69
CA PRO A 73 -0.13 7.15 2.56
C PRO A 73 1.09 8.06 2.42
N VAL A 74 1.57 8.22 1.20
CA VAL A 74 2.65 9.15 0.84
C VAL A 74 2.26 9.93 -0.40
N GLY A 75 2.45 11.25 -0.37
CA GLY A 75 2.02 12.08 -1.48
C GLY A 75 2.30 13.55 -1.26
N TRP A 76 1.56 14.38 -1.97
CA TRP A 76 1.65 15.83 -1.89
C TRP A 76 0.26 16.47 -1.90
N ILE A 77 0.20 17.68 -1.38
CA ILE A 77 -0.99 18.55 -1.40
C ILE A 77 -0.56 19.96 -1.76
N ASP A 78 -1.35 20.64 -2.58
CA ASP A 78 -1.17 22.05 -2.90
C ASP A 78 -1.97 23.00 -1.99
N GLY A 79 -1.75 24.31 -2.15
CA GLY A 79 -2.45 25.32 -1.36
C GLY A 79 -3.96 25.44 -1.64
N ALA A 80 -4.46 24.82 -2.70
CA ALA A 80 -5.89 24.75 -3.02
C ALA A 80 -6.57 23.48 -2.50
N GLY A 81 -5.80 22.56 -1.87
CA GLY A 81 -6.31 21.32 -1.34
C GLY A 81 -6.30 20.15 -2.34
N ASN A 82 -5.76 20.36 -3.55
CA ASN A 82 -5.54 19.28 -4.49
C ASN A 82 -4.28 18.49 -4.12
N GLY A 83 -4.18 17.24 -4.57
CA GLY A 83 -3.02 16.43 -4.30
C GLY A 83 -3.13 15.04 -4.87
N GLU A 84 -2.07 14.28 -4.67
CA GLU A 84 -1.99 12.89 -5.08
C GLU A 84 -1.30 12.09 -3.99
N PHE A 85 -1.86 10.94 -3.62
CA PHE A 85 -1.32 10.04 -2.61
C PHE A 85 -1.28 8.61 -3.14
N GLY A 86 -0.14 7.98 -2.93
CA GLY A 86 0.05 6.55 -3.10
C GLY A 86 0.20 5.85 -1.76
N ILE A 87 0.26 4.53 -1.78
CA ILE A 87 0.57 3.72 -0.61
C ILE A 87 2.05 3.34 -0.66
N ALA A 88 2.77 3.54 0.45
CA ALA A 88 4.20 3.23 0.58
C ALA A 88 4.42 1.71 0.58
N LEU A 89 4.42 1.09 -0.59
CA LEU A 89 4.72 -0.31 -0.81
C LEU A 89 6.06 -0.49 -1.51
N ARG A 90 6.75 -1.64 -1.29
CA ARG A 90 8.04 -1.94 -1.90
C ARG A 90 9.01 -0.77 -1.78
N CYS A 91 9.16 -0.27 -0.58
CA CYS A 91 9.87 0.97 -0.29
C CYS A 91 11.03 0.73 0.67
N GLY A 92 11.90 1.72 0.78
CA GLY A 92 12.96 1.75 1.77
C GLY A 92 12.87 3.00 2.63
N GLN A 93 13.20 2.88 3.89
CA GLN A 93 13.30 3.96 4.85
C GLN A 93 14.74 4.11 5.32
N LEU A 94 15.28 5.32 5.19
CA LEU A 94 16.57 5.65 5.79
C LEU A 94 16.43 5.75 7.31
N GLU A 95 17.30 5.06 8.01
CA GLU A 95 17.39 5.11 9.47
C GLU A 95 18.09 6.40 9.91
N ASN A 96 17.99 6.72 11.20
CA ASN A 96 18.45 7.99 11.82
C ASN A 96 19.90 8.38 11.53
N ASN A 97 20.74 7.47 11.07
CA ASN A 97 22.16 7.72 10.76
C ASN A 97 22.45 7.89 9.25
N ASP A 98 21.43 7.86 8.41
CA ASP A 98 21.50 7.92 6.93
C ASP A 98 22.46 6.90 6.28
N ARG A 99 22.86 5.87 7.04
CA ARG A 99 23.77 4.81 6.57
C ARG A 99 23.10 3.44 6.48
N THR A 100 21.91 3.32 7.04
CA THR A 100 21.14 2.09 7.04
C THR A 100 19.84 2.34 6.30
N LEU A 101 19.54 1.51 5.32
CA LEU A 101 18.25 1.49 4.64
C LEU A 101 17.48 0.25 5.08
N ARG A 102 16.34 0.45 5.72
CA ARG A 102 15.39 -0.61 5.98
C ARG A 102 14.48 -0.77 4.79
N ILE A 103 14.41 -1.97 4.22
CA ILE A 103 13.59 -2.29 3.06
C ILE A 103 12.34 -3.04 3.53
N PHE A 104 11.20 -2.69 2.93
CA PHE A 104 9.91 -3.29 3.24
C PHE A 104 9.27 -3.89 1.99
N ALA A 105 8.79 -5.11 2.13
CA ALA A 105 7.88 -5.77 1.21
C ALA A 105 7.00 -6.74 1.99
N GLY A 106 5.87 -7.12 1.42
CA GLY A 106 4.94 -8.07 2.02
C GLY A 106 4.03 -8.69 0.97
N CYS A 107 3.23 -9.64 1.40
CA CYS A 107 2.21 -10.31 0.61
C CYS A 107 0.86 -10.26 1.33
N GLY A 108 -0.22 -10.49 0.59
CA GLY A 108 -1.56 -10.65 1.16
C GLY A 108 -1.74 -12.09 1.64
N ILE A 109 -2.13 -12.27 2.89
CA ILE A 109 -2.39 -13.59 3.46
C ILE A 109 -3.86 -13.95 3.27
N MET A 110 -4.11 -15.08 2.64
CA MET A 110 -5.43 -15.63 2.38
C MET A 110 -5.60 -16.97 3.12
N PRO A 111 -6.82 -17.49 3.29
CA PRO A 111 -7.04 -18.75 4.02
C PRO A 111 -6.28 -19.97 3.47
N ASP A 112 -5.97 -19.98 2.19
CA ASP A 112 -5.24 -21.04 1.49
C ASP A 112 -3.75 -20.71 1.24
N SER A 113 -3.26 -19.59 1.79
CA SER A 113 -1.87 -19.19 1.68
C SER A 113 -0.93 -20.21 2.31
N LEU A 114 0.14 -20.54 1.60
CA LEU A 114 1.22 -21.38 2.09
C LEU A 114 2.41 -20.52 2.50
N SER A 115 2.83 -20.61 3.76
CA SER A 115 3.89 -19.77 4.34
C SER A 115 5.15 -19.67 3.49
N ARG A 116 5.55 -20.77 2.85
CA ARG A 116 6.72 -20.80 1.97
C ARG A 116 6.53 -19.97 0.70
N SER A 117 5.37 -20.10 0.06
CA SER A 117 5.04 -19.34 -1.16
C SER A 117 4.97 -17.86 -0.88
N GLU A 118 4.36 -17.47 0.24
CA GLU A 118 4.24 -16.07 0.67
C GLU A 118 5.62 -15.45 0.98
N LEU A 119 6.51 -16.24 1.60
CA LEU A 119 7.88 -15.81 1.83
C LEU A 119 8.65 -15.61 0.51
N GLU A 120 8.55 -16.53 -0.42
CA GLU A 120 9.18 -16.46 -1.75
C GLU A 120 8.64 -15.24 -2.53
N GLU A 121 7.34 -14.96 -2.46
CA GLU A 121 6.72 -13.77 -3.04
C GLU A 121 7.28 -12.48 -2.43
N THR A 122 7.36 -12.42 -1.11
CA THR A 122 7.92 -11.25 -0.39
C THR A 122 9.37 -11.01 -0.80
N GLN A 123 10.20 -12.04 -0.88
CA GLN A 123 11.58 -11.94 -1.34
C GLN A 123 11.67 -11.45 -2.79
N THR A 124 10.79 -11.95 -3.66
CA THR A 124 10.72 -11.51 -5.06
C THR A 124 10.36 -10.03 -5.17
N LYS A 125 9.46 -9.56 -4.33
CA LYS A 125 9.08 -8.13 -4.26
C LYS A 125 10.20 -7.22 -3.75
N MET A 126 11.18 -7.73 -3.02
CA MET A 126 12.35 -6.96 -2.57
C MET A 126 13.43 -6.82 -3.66
N ARG A 127 13.51 -7.76 -4.61
CA ARG A 127 14.58 -7.80 -5.63
C ARG A 127 14.82 -6.48 -6.36
N PRO A 128 13.81 -5.75 -6.86
CA PRO A 128 14.06 -4.50 -7.59
C PRO A 128 14.84 -3.46 -6.76
N LEU A 129 14.57 -3.37 -5.46
CA LEU A 129 15.32 -2.47 -4.57
C LEU A 129 16.74 -2.97 -4.30
N LEU A 130 16.91 -4.27 -4.10
CA LEU A 130 18.23 -4.87 -3.90
C LEU A 130 19.12 -4.71 -5.13
N GLU A 131 18.57 -4.92 -6.32
CA GLU A 131 19.29 -4.72 -7.60
C GLU A 131 19.78 -3.29 -7.78
N VAL A 132 18.94 -2.28 -7.47
CA VAL A 132 19.33 -0.86 -7.52
C VAL A 132 20.45 -0.55 -6.53
N LEU A 133 20.49 -1.25 -5.39
CA LEU A 133 21.52 -1.09 -4.36
C LEU A 133 22.77 -1.92 -4.62
N ASN A 134 22.81 -2.72 -5.70
CA ASN A 134 23.87 -3.67 -6.00
C ASN A 134 24.12 -4.71 -4.89
N LEU A 135 23.03 -5.20 -4.27
CA LEU A 135 23.05 -6.20 -3.21
C LEU A 135 22.48 -7.55 -3.69
#